data_53474bb9cb2e2d0a2696157ab7d8ca2a
#
_entry.id   53474bb9cb2e2d0a2696157ab7d8ca2a
#
_cell.length_a   1.000
_cell.length_b   1.000
_cell.length_c   1.000
_cell.angle_alpha   90.00
_cell.angle_beta   90.00
_cell.angle_gamma   90.00
#
_symmetry.space_group_name_H-M   'P 1'
#
loop_
_entity.id
_entity.type
_entity.pdbx_description
1 polymer ?
#
loop_
_entity_poly.entity_id
_entity_poly.type
_entity_poly.pdbx_seq_one_letter_code
_entity_poly.pdbx_strand_id
1 'polypeptide(L)'
;MENTNKSDIAVAGLAVMGENLVLNMESKGYKVSVFNRTYSVTERFVNGRAKGKEIEGYETLEELVSSLKSPRKVMLMVRAGKAVDELIASLVPLLERGDMIIDGGNSDHADTSRRVEELELKGLLYVGAGVSGGEEGALKGPAIMPGGSAAAWPHIKPIFTDIAAKAGDGTPCCEWVGPAGSGHFVKMVHNGIEYGDMQLIAESYSVMKNMAGYGNDKIADVFETWNKGKLQSYLIEITGNIMKYKESDGSYTIDKILDRAGQKGTGKLSVFNAMELGIPLNLIATAVFERSLSYTKELRVKAASRLTRSHGKFAVPEPQEIHDSLYASKLVSYAQGFDLLETASREYGWNLDLASIAKIWRNGCIIRSGFLNKIAEAYSKTQKPEHLLMDDYFREEILNSLPSWSSLVAKAAVGGVPLPAFSSALNYFYSLTTERLPANLLQAQRDYFGAHTF
;
A
#
# COMPACT_ATOMS: atom_id res chain seq x y z
N MET A 1 -7.84 -5.31 -43.80
CA MET A 1 -8.97 -5.96 -43.08
C MET A 1 -8.47 -7.02 -42.07
N GLU A 2 -7.25 -6.88 -41.49
CA GLU A 2 -6.64 -7.98 -40.69
C GLU A 2 -6.67 -7.79 -39.16
N ASN A 3 -7.30 -6.72 -38.64
CA ASN A 3 -7.12 -6.39 -37.22
C ASN A 3 -8.40 -6.50 -36.36
N THR A 4 -9.52 -6.90 -36.90
CA THR A 4 -10.82 -6.88 -36.19
C THR A 4 -11.04 -8.04 -35.21
N ASN A 5 -10.19 -9.08 -35.26
CA ASN A 5 -10.36 -10.27 -34.42
C ASN A 5 -9.29 -10.45 -33.33
N LYS A 6 -8.29 -9.56 -33.26
CA LYS A 6 -7.19 -9.67 -32.30
C LYS A 6 -7.53 -8.95 -30.97
N SER A 7 -6.95 -9.45 -29.89
CA SER A 7 -7.16 -8.92 -28.54
C SER A 7 -6.33 -7.66 -28.28
N ASP A 8 -6.85 -6.77 -27.44
CA ASP A 8 -6.22 -5.51 -27.07
C ASP A 8 -5.05 -5.68 -26.09
N ILE A 9 -5.16 -6.67 -25.22
CA ILE A 9 -4.19 -6.97 -24.16
C ILE A 9 -4.28 -8.45 -23.79
N ALA A 10 -3.15 -9.03 -23.35
CA ALA A 10 -3.13 -10.33 -22.70
C ALA A 10 -2.87 -10.24 -21.21
N VAL A 11 -3.42 -11.17 -20.43
CA VAL A 11 -3.10 -11.35 -19.01
C VAL A 11 -2.59 -12.76 -18.77
N ALA A 12 -1.35 -12.90 -18.31
CA ALA A 12 -0.72 -14.14 -17.91
C ALA A 12 -0.71 -14.26 -16.39
N GLY A 13 -1.46 -15.25 -15.87
CA GLY A 13 -1.66 -15.49 -14.44
C GLY A 13 -3.09 -15.19 -13.99
N LEU A 14 -3.84 -16.27 -13.74
CA LEU A 14 -5.27 -16.25 -13.42
C LEU A 14 -5.51 -16.66 -11.95
N ALA A 15 -4.82 -15.98 -11.03
CA ALA A 15 -5.22 -15.94 -9.63
C ALA A 15 -6.29 -14.84 -9.43
N VAL A 16 -6.78 -14.68 -8.19
CA VAL A 16 -7.89 -13.77 -7.85
C VAL A 16 -7.75 -12.37 -8.49
N MET A 17 -6.56 -11.76 -8.41
CA MET A 17 -6.33 -10.43 -8.98
C MET A 17 -6.36 -10.44 -10.51
N GLY A 18 -5.70 -11.45 -11.14
CA GLY A 18 -5.66 -11.58 -12.60
C GLY A 18 -7.04 -11.76 -13.19
N GLU A 19 -7.84 -12.73 -12.69
CA GLU A 19 -9.22 -12.94 -13.15
C GLU A 19 -10.07 -11.67 -13.04
N ASN A 20 -9.98 -10.96 -11.91
CA ASN A 20 -10.79 -9.76 -11.69
C ASN A 20 -10.38 -8.58 -12.59
N LEU A 21 -9.07 -8.38 -12.84
CA LEU A 21 -8.59 -7.38 -13.80
C LEU A 21 -9.05 -7.68 -15.23
N VAL A 22 -9.00 -8.96 -15.65
CA VAL A 22 -9.50 -9.39 -16.95
C VAL A 22 -10.98 -9.07 -17.12
N LEU A 23 -11.81 -9.41 -16.12
CA LEU A 23 -13.23 -9.09 -16.12
C LEU A 23 -13.51 -7.58 -16.13
N ASN A 24 -12.70 -6.81 -15.42
CA ASN A 24 -12.80 -5.35 -15.44
C ASN A 24 -12.45 -4.79 -16.83
N MET A 25 -11.35 -5.22 -17.46
CA MET A 25 -10.96 -4.80 -18.81
C MET A 25 -12.08 -5.12 -19.82
N GLU A 26 -12.60 -6.34 -19.80
CA GLU A 26 -13.68 -6.75 -20.69
C GLU A 26 -14.94 -5.91 -20.45
N SER A 27 -15.30 -5.59 -19.22
CA SER A 27 -16.45 -4.74 -18.90
C SER A 27 -16.34 -3.31 -19.46
N LYS A 28 -15.12 -2.88 -19.83
CA LYS A 28 -14.84 -1.60 -20.49
C LYS A 28 -14.78 -1.71 -22.02
N GLY A 29 -15.06 -2.89 -22.57
CA GLY A 29 -15.11 -3.13 -24.00
C GLY A 29 -13.77 -3.58 -24.62
N TYR A 30 -12.78 -3.91 -23.81
CA TYR A 30 -11.51 -4.46 -24.30
C TYR A 30 -11.64 -5.97 -24.51
N LYS A 31 -11.13 -6.47 -25.67
CA LYS A 31 -10.96 -7.90 -25.90
C LYS A 31 -9.68 -8.36 -25.22
N VAL A 32 -9.77 -9.40 -24.38
CA VAL A 32 -8.66 -9.85 -23.54
C VAL A 32 -8.31 -11.31 -23.83
N SER A 33 -7.03 -11.56 -24.08
CA SER A 33 -6.46 -12.92 -24.16
C SER A 33 -5.91 -13.34 -22.81
N VAL A 34 -6.14 -14.57 -22.38
CA VAL A 34 -5.69 -15.07 -21.09
C VAL A 34 -4.89 -16.35 -21.17
N PHE A 35 -3.91 -16.45 -20.29
CA PHE A 35 -3.04 -17.61 -20.15
C PHE A 35 -2.75 -17.90 -18.67
N ASN A 36 -2.66 -19.16 -18.33
CA ASN A 36 -2.11 -19.59 -17.05
C ASN A 36 -1.24 -20.82 -17.26
N ARG A 37 -0.08 -20.88 -16.58
CA ARG A 37 0.88 -21.99 -16.66
C ARG A 37 0.22 -23.38 -16.55
N THR A 38 -0.81 -23.49 -15.73
CA THR A 38 -1.67 -24.68 -15.62
C THR A 38 -2.91 -24.43 -16.46
N TYR A 39 -3.02 -25.03 -17.62
CA TYR A 39 -4.09 -24.76 -18.61
C TYR A 39 -5.50 -24.99 -18.05
N SER A 40 -5.71 -25.98 -17.20
CA SER A 40 -7.02 -26.22 -16.58
C SER A 40 -7.55 -25.03 -15.75
N VAL A 41 -6.68 -24.12 -15.31
CA VAL A 41 -7.10 -22.86 -14.68
C VAL A 41 -7.68 -21.91 -15.73
N THR A 42 -7.05 -21.80 -16.90
CA THR A 42 -7.55 -21.03 -18.05
C THR A 42 -8.91 -21.54 -18.49
N GLU A 43 -9.03 -22.87 -18.72
CA GLU A 43 -10.30 -23.50 -19.12
C GLU A 43 -11.43 -23.23 -18.11
N ARG A 44 -11.15 -23.42 -16.81
CA ARG A 44 -12.13 -23.16 -15.74
C ARG A 44 -12.60 -21.70 -15.77
N PHE A 45 -11.69 -20.75 -15.94
CA PHE A 45 -12.03 -19.34 -15.96
C PHE A 45 -12.87 -18.98 -17.19
N VAL A 46 -12.45 -19.39 -18.39
CA VAL A 46 -13.15 -19.08 -19.65
C VAL A 46 -14.52 -19.75 -19.70
N ASN A 47 -14.62 -21.03 -19.29
CA ASN A 47 -15.89 -21.76 -19.26
C ASN A 47 -16.81 -21.37 -18.07
N GLY A 48 -16.25 -20.70 -17.06
CA GLY A 48 -16.93 -20.25 -15.83
C GLY A 48 -17.24 -18.75 -15.84
N ARG A 49 -16.45 -17.96 -15.08
CA ARG A 49 -16.67 -16.52 -14.85
C ARG A 49 -16.59 -15.68 -16.13
N ALA A 50 -15.82 -16.12 -17.13
CA ALA A 50 -15.66 -15.42 -18.40
C ALA A 50 -16.58 -15.94 -19.52
N LYS A 51 -17.45 -16.89 -19.24
CA LYS A 51 -18.34 -17.48 -20.26
C LYS A 51 -19.23 -16.44 -20.92
N GLY A 52 -19.18 -16.39 -22.26
CA GLY A 52 -19.98 -15.45 -23.07
C GLY A 52 -19.44 -14.02 -23.12
N LYS A 53 -18.18 -13.81 -22.70
CA LYS A 53 -17.47 -12.52 -22.71
C LYS A 53 -16.42 -12.49 -23.82
N GLU A 54 -15.94 -11.31 -24.18
CA GLU A 54 -14.86 -11.11 -25.14
C GLU A 54 -13.47 -11.48 -24.54
N ILE A 55 -13.39 -12.69 -23.96
CA ILE A 55 -12.21 -13.24 -23.31
C ILE A 55 -11.88 -14.58 -23.94
N GLU A 56 -10.65 -14.71 -24.47
CA GLU A 56 -10.18 -15.93 -25.12
C GLU A 56 -9.00 -16.55 -24.33
N GLY A 57 -9.07 -17.87 -24.08
CA GLY A 57 -8.03 -18.59 -23.34
C GLY A 57 -7.12 -19.38 -24.27
N TYR A 58 -5.80 -19.37 -23.96
CA TYR A 58 -4.78 -20.05 -24.75
C TYR A 58 -3.96 -21.00 -23.89
N GLU A 59 -3.51 -22.10 -24.49
CA GLU A 59 -2.71 -23.13 -23.82
C GLU A 59 -1.22 -22.78 -23.85
N THR A 60 -0.77 -22.11 -24.93
CA THR A 60 0.64 -21.75 -25.13
C THR A 60 0.84 -20.23 -25.16
N LEU A 61 2.08 -19.80 -24.90
CA LEU A 61 2.45 -18.38 -25.00
C LEU A 61 2.51 -17.91 -26.45
N GLU A 62 2.87 -18.79 -27.37
CA GLU A 62 2.89 -18.56 -28.82
C GLU A 62 1.50 -18.19 -29.33
N GLU A 63 0.50 -18.97 -28.98
CA GLU A 63 -0.91 -18.69 -29.32
C GLU A 63 -1.38 -17.39 -28.69
N LEU A 64 -1.08 -17.18 -27.40
CA LEU A 64 -1.41 -15.96 -26.67
C LEU A 64 -0.85 -14.71 -27.38
N VAL A 65 0.45 -14.71 -27.68
CA VAL A 65 1.12 -13.57 -28.31
C VAL A 65 0.61 -13.33 -29.74
N SER A 66 0.34 -14.42 -30.50
CA SER A 66 -0.20 -14.34 -31.85
C SER A 66 -1.61 -13.76 -31.91
N SER A 67 -2.38 -13.85 -30.82
CA SER A 67 -3.75 -13.33 -30.72
C SER A 67 -3.80 -11.81 -30.52
N LEU A 68 -2.67 -11.13 -30.28
CA LEU A 68 -2.64 -9.74 -29.87
C LEU A 68 -2.47 -8.76 -31.03
N LYS A 69 -3.08 -7.58 -30.92
CA LYS A 69 -2.81 -6.40 -31.78
C LYS A 69 -1.42 -5.86 -31.49
N SER A 70 -0.70 -5.43 -32.55
CA SER A 70 0.56 -4.68 -32.39
C SER A 70 0.31 -3.19 -32.09
N PRO A 71 1.13 -2.56 -31.24
CA PRO A 71 2.13 -3.19 -30.39
C PRO A 71 1.47 -4.09 -29.33
N ARG A 72 2.00 -5.32 -29.18
CA ARG A 72 1.45 -6.33 -28.29
C ARG A 72 1.65 -5.94 -26.83
N LYS A 73 0.65 -6.22 -25.99
CA LYS A 73 0.63 -5.90 -24.55
C LYS A 73 0.40 -7.16 -23.77
N VAL A 74 1.37 -7.57 -22.97
CA VAL A 74 1.26 -8.78 -22.13
C VAL A 74 1.42 -8.39 -20.66
N MET A 75 0.33 -8.45 -19.89
CA MET A 75 0.33 -8.16 -18.46
C MET A 75 0.56 -9.44 -17.66
N LEU A 76 1.53 -9.41 -16.76
CA LEU A 76 1.92 -10.50 -15.88
C LEU A 76 1.25 -10.31 -14.52
N MET A 77 0.46 -11.29 -14.09
CA MET A 77 -0.17 -11.34 -12.76
C MET A 77 0.31 -12.57 -12.00
N VAL A 78 1.64 -12.71 -11.89
CA VAL A 78 2.33 -13.85 -11.27
C VAL A 78 3.06 -13.42 -9.99
N ARG A 79 3.60 -14.41 -9.26
CA ARG A 79 4.39 -14.15 -8.07
C ARG A 79 5.66 -13.38 -8.44
N ALA A 80 5.96 -12.30 -7.69
CA ALA A 80 7.16 -11.50 -7.86
C ALA A 80 8.46 -12.31 -7.74
N GLY A 81 9.54 -11.79 -8.32
CA GLY A 81 10.87 -12.41 -8.33
C GLY A 81 11.06 -13.37 -9.50
N LYS A 82 11.64 -14.53 -9.26
CA LYS A 82 12.06 -15.50 -10.28
C LYS A 82 10.95 -15.91 -11.27
N ALA A 83 9.70 -16.01 -10.82
CA ALA A 83 8.59 -16.38 -11.69
C ALA A 83 8.31 -15.32 -12.78
N VAL A 84 8.55 -14.04 -12.48
CA VAL A 84 8.47 -12.95 -13.47
C VAL A 84 9.61 -13.07 -14.47
N ASP A 85 10.85 -13.32 -14.03
CA ASP A 85 12.01 -13.47 -14.91
C ASP A 85 11.88 -14.69 -15.84
N GLU A 86 11.39 -15.81 -15.33
CA GLU A 86 11.13 -17.03 -16.13
C GLU A 86 10.07 -16.76 -17.22
N LEU A 87 9.00 -16.04 -16.90
CA LEU A 87 7.95 -15.74 -17.86
C LEU A 87 8.42 -14.72 -18.90
N ILE A 88 9.21 -13.70 -18.49
CA ILE A 88 9.87 -12.77 -19.42
C ILE A 88 10.77 -13.52 -20.39
N ALA A 89 11.59 -14.44 -19.90
CA ALA A 89 12.50 -15.23 -20.75
C ALA A 89 11.75 -16.05 -21.81
N SER A 90 10.55 -16.56 -21.46
CA SER A 90 9.70 -17.29 -22.39
C SER A 90 8.98 -16.39 -23.40
N LEU A 91 8.66 -15.14 -23.03
CA LEU A 91 7.95 -14.19 -23.90
C LEU A 91 8.88 -13.47 -24.88
N VAL A 92 10.12 -13.16 -24.47
CA VAL A 92 11.08 -12.37 -25.30
C VAL A 92 11.26 -12.93 -26.71
N PRO A 93 11.40 -14.26 -26.95
CA PRO A 93 11.53 -14.79 -28.30
C PRO A 93 10.28 -14.65 -29.19
N LEU A 94 9.12 -14.38 -28.60
CA LEU A 94 7.82 -14.31 -29.26
C LEU A 94 7.39 -12.87 -29.57
N LEU A 95 8.06 -11.89 -28.94
CA LEU A 95 7.72 -10.48 -29.05
C LEU A 95 8.61 -9.75 -30.06
N GLU A 96 8.07 -8.71 -30.67
CA GLU A 96 8.73 -7.89 -31.64
C GLU A 96 9.08 -6.51 -31.07
N ARG A 97 9.97 -5.78 -31.73
CA ARG A 97 10.35 -4.41 -31.33
C ARG A 97 9.12 -3.49 -31.15
N GLY A 98 9.02 -2.85 -30.01
CA GLY A 98 7.90 -1.98 -29.63
C GLY A 98 6.78 -2.70 -28.87
N ASP A 99 6.80 -4.04 -28.82
CA ASP A 99 5.88 -4.78 -27.94
C ASP A 99 6.26 -4.56 -26.47
N MET A 100 5.32 -4.81 -25.56
CA MET A 100 5.50 -4.48 -24.16
C MET A 100 5.07 -5.58 -23.19
N ILE A 101 5.83 -5.68 -22.10
CA ILE A 101 5.52 -6.53 -20.95
C ILE A 101 5.17 -5.61 -19.78
N ILE A 102 4.07 -5.90 -19.09
CA ILE A 102 3.55 -5.13 -17.97
C ILE A 102 3.54 -6.06 -16.75
N ASP A 103 4.34 -5.75 -15.74
CA ASP A 103 4.34 -6.49 -14.47
C ASP A 103 3.35 -5.83 -13.50
N GLY A 104 2.19 -6.47 -13.31
CA GLY A 104 1.14 -6.03 -12.38
C GLY A 104 1.28 -6.64 -10.98
N GLY A 105 2.38 -7.35 -10.70
CA GLY A 105 2.69 -7.95 -9.41
C GLY A 105 3.18 -6.93 -8.37
N ASN A 106 3.61 -7.44 -7.21
CA ASN A 106 4.29 -6.62 -6.19
C ASN A 106 5.80 -6.88 -6.27
N SER A 107 6.39 -6.61 -7.43
CA SER A 107 7.82 -6.79 -7.66
C SER A 107 8.66 -5.74 -6.93
N ASP A 108 9.90 -6.09 -6.64
CA ASP A 108 10.88 -5.14 -6.14
C ASP A 108 11.20 -4.12 -7.24
N HIS A 109 11.34 -2.84 -6.85
CA HIS A 109 11.64 -1.76 -7.79
C HIS A 109 13.01 -1.91 -8.45
N ALA A 110 14.00 -2.50 -7.74
CA ALA A 110 15.34 -2.75 -8.29
C ALA A 110 15.29 -3.82 -9.38
N ASP A 111 14.54 -4.92 -9.16
CA ASP A 111 14.29 -5.90 -10.22
C ASP A 111 13.58 -5.28 -11.41
N THR A 112 12.63 -4.39 -11.18
CA THR A 112 11.89 -3.69 -12.23
C THR A 112 12.80 -2.78 -13.03
N SER A 113 13.68 -2.01 -12.37
CA SER A 113 14.67 -1.17 -13.03
C SER A 113 15.59 -1.99 -13.93
N ARG A 114 16.14 -3.09 -13.42
CA ARG A 114 16.96 -4.04 -14.18
C ARG A 114 16.22 -4.56 -15.43
N ARG A 115 14.96 -4.98 -15.25
CA ARG A 115 14.12 -5.50 -16.35
C ARG A 115 13.84 -4.45 -17.42
N VAL A 116 13.60 -3.20 -17.03
CA VAL A 116 13.46 -2.08 -17.96
C VAL A 116 14.72 -1.96 -18.82
N GLU A 117 15.90 -1.87 -18.21
CA GLU A 117 17.18 -1.73 -18.92
C GLU A 117 17.45 -2.92 -19.87
N GLU A 118 17.29 -4.16 -19.38
CA GLU A 118 17.52 -5.37 -20.16
C GLU A 118 16.59 -5.52 -21.36
N LEU A 119 15.33 -5.11 -21.24
CA LEU A 119 14.33 -5.26 -22.30
C LEU A 119 14.39 -4.12 -23.31
N GLU A 120 14.69 -2.89 -22.88
CA GLU A 120 14.90 -1.78 -23.79
C GLU A 120 16.10 -2.02 -24.73
N LEU A 121 17.18 -2.67 -24.26
CA LEU A 121 18.29 -3.10 -25.11
C LEU A 121 17.87 -4.07 -26.23
N LYS A 122 16.77 -4.82 -26.01
CA LYS A 122 16.16 -5.73 -27.00
C LYS A 122 15.08 -5.05 -27.84
N GLY A 123 14.82 -3.76 -27.59
CA GLY A 123 13.77 -2.98 -28.25
C GLY A 123 12.37 -3.25 -27.76
N LEU A 124 12.22 -3.95 -26.63
CA LEU A 124 10.96 -4.22 -25.95
C LEU A 124 10.73 -3.16 -24.87
N LEU A 125 9.46 -2.91 -24.52
CA LEU A 125 9.09 -1.98 -23.47
C LEU A 125 8.70 -2.76 -22.21
N TYR A 126 9.06 -2.24 -21.03
CA TYR A 126 8.67 -2.84 -19.78
C TYR A 126 8.05 -1.83 -18.82
N VAL A 127 6.95 -2.22 -18.19
CA VAL A 127 6.21 -1.38 -17.23
C VAL A 127 6.00 -2.15 -15.93
N GLY A 128 6.48 -1.60 -14.83
CA GLY A 128 6.10 -2.04 -13.50
C GLY A 128 4.86 -1.29 -13.06
N ALA A 129 3.73 -1.97 -12.94
CA ALA A 129 2.46 -1.37 -12.61
C ALA A 129 1.98 -1.83 -11.22
N GLY A 130 2.16 -1.00 -10.19
CA GLY A 130 1.57 -1.26 -8.89
C GLY A 130 0.05 -1.21 -8.95
N VAL A 131 -0.62 -2.31 -8.60
CA VAL A 131 -2.09 -2.39 -8.57
C VAL A 131 -2.55 -2.52 -7.12
N SER A 132 -3.52 -1.71 -6.72
CA SER A 132 -4.11 -1.74 -5.38
C SER A 132 -5.64 -1.87 -5.44
N GLY A 133 -6.26 -2.21 -4.28
CA GLY A 133 -7.72 -2.31 -4.15
C GLY A 133 -8.23 -3.71 -3.78
N GLY A 134 -7.33 -4.69 -3.68
CA GLY A 134 -7.70 -6.07 -3.39
C GLY A 134 -8.60 -6.69 -4.46
N GLU A 135 -9.33 -7.74 -4.10
CA GLU A 135 -10.20 -8.49 -5.00
C GLU A 135 -11.29 -7.61 -5.60
N GLU A 136 -12.00 -6.89 -4.77
CA GLU A 136 -13.11 -6.03 -5.19
C GLU A 136 -12.62 -4.84 -6.03
N GLY A 137 -11.50 -4.21 -5.62
CA GLY A 137 -10.90 -3.12 -6.36
C GLY A 137 -10.43 -3.55 -7.74
N ALA A 138 -9.80 -4.71 -7.88
CA ALA A 138 -9.40 -5.23 -9.19
C ALA A 138 -10.59 -5.39 -10.16
N LEU A 139 -11.74 -5.81 -9.64
CA LEU A 139 -12.96 -5.99 -10.43
C LEU A 139 -13.68 -4.67 -10.75
N LYS A 140 -13.79 -3.76 -9.79
CA LYS A 140 -14.65 -2.57 -9.88
C LYS A 140 -13.90 -1.28 -10.19
N GLY A 141 -12.59 -1.27 -10.01
CA GLY A 141 -11.74 -0.10 -10.23
C GLY A 141 -10.56 -0.06 -9.23
N PRO A 142 -9.38 -0.50 -9.64
CA PRO A 142 -8.17 -0.39 -8.82
C PRO A 142 -7.54 1.02 -8.92
N ALA A 143 -6.69 1.35 -7.95
CA ALA A 143 -5.66 2.37 -8.17
C ALA A 143 -4.46 1.72 -8.87
N ILE A 144 -3.92 2.37 -9.92
CA ILE A 144 -2.83 1.83 -10.72
C ILE A 144 -1.69 2.83 -10.77
N MET A 145 -0.49 2.37 -10.47
CA MET A 145 0.76 3.16 -10.40
C MET A 145 1.76 2.63 -11.45
N PRO A 146 1.62 2.98 -12.73
CA PRO A 146 2.51 2.53 -13.80
C PRO A 146 3.79 3.35 -13.84
N GLY A 147 4.93 2.67 -14.01
CA GLY A 147 6.24 3.28 -14.24
C GLY A 147 7.14 2.33 -15.03
N GLY A 148 8.18 2.84 -15.69
CA GLY A 148 9.08 2.03 -16.52
C GLY A 148 9.48 2.69 -17.82
N SER A 149 9.36 2.00 -18.93
CA SER A 149 9.60 2.51 -20.29
C SER A 149 8.53 3.53 -20.67
N ALA A 150 8.87 4.81 -20.69
CA ALA A 150 7.92 5.90 -20.94
C ALA A 150 7.18 5.78 -22.30
N ALA A 151 7.83 5.19 -23.30
CA ALA A 151 7.22 4.93 -24.60
C ALA A 151 6.03 3.96 -24.57
N ALA A 152 5.87 3.18 -23.49
CA ALA A 152 4.71 2.29 -23.31
C ALA A 152 3.44 3.05 -22.89
N TRP A 153 3.58 4.19 -22.22
CA TRP A 153 2.46 4.90 -21.61
C TRP A 153 1.32 5.26 -22.58
N PRO A 154 1.57 5.85 -23.75
CA PRO A 154 0.50 6.16 -24.72
C PRO A 154 -0.34 4.93 -25.13
N HIS A 155 0.26 3.75 -25.13
CA HIS A 155 -0.38 2.51 -25.55
C HIS A 155 -1.20 1.83 -24.46
N ILE A 156 -0.85 2.03 -23.18
CA ILE A 156 -1.55 1.41 -22.04
C ILE A 156 -2.47 2.38 -21.30
N LYS A 157 -2.23 3.70 -21.44
CA LYS A 157 -3.01 4.75 -20.77
C LYS A 157 -4.53 4.58 -20.95
N PRO A 158 -5.06 4.38 -22.18
CA PRO A 158 -6.51 4.21 -22.34
C PRO A 158 -7.07 3.07 -21.50
N ILE A 159 -6.44 1.88 -21.59
CA ILE A 159 -6.89 0.69 -20.85
C ILE A 159 -6.82 0.97 -19.33
N PHE A 160 -5.69 1.46 -18.84
CA PHE A 160 -5.45 1.65 -17.41
C PHE A 160 -6.33 2.75 -16.80
N THR A 161 -6.55 3.86 -17.52
CA THR A 161 -7.45 4.90 -17.04
C THR A 161 -8.91 4.47 -17.04
N ASP A 162 -9.33 3.63 -18.01
CA ASP A 162 -10.72 3.15 -18.07
C ASP A 162 -11.04 2.16 -16.95
N ILE A 163 -10.13 1.23 -16.66
CA ILE A 163 -10.32 0.22 -15.61
C ILE A 163 -10.06 0.77 -14.20
N ALA A 164 -9.35 1.89 -14.06
CA ALA A 164 -9.05 2.47 -12.76
C ALA A 164 -10.30 3.05 -12.08
N ALA A 165 -10.29 3.05 -10.76
CA ALA A 165 -11.26 3.78 -9.96
C ALA A 165 -11.29 5.26 -10.38
N LYS A 166 -12.46 5.89 -10.23
CA LYS A 166 -12.59 7.34 -10.39
C LYS A 166 -12.72 7.98 -9.02
N ALA A 167 -11.98 9.05 -8.78
CA ALA A 167 -12.18 9.89 -7.60
C ALA A 167 -13.52 10.63 -7.67
N GLY A 168 -13.93 11.29 -6.59
CA GLY A 168 -15.21 12.01 -6.54
C GLY A 168 -15.36 13.12 -7.57
N ASP A 169 -14.26 13.63 -8.12
CA ASP A 169 -14.21 14.61 -9.22
C ASP A 169 -14.17 13.96 -10.62
N GLY A 170 -14.31 12.64 -10.72
CA GLY A 170 -14.24 11.88 -11.97
C GLY A 170 -12.82 11.58 -12.46
N THR A 171 -11.77 12.08 -11.80
CA THR A 171 -10.37 11.84 -12.20
C THR A 171 -10.02 10.36 -11.99
N PRO A 172 -9.39 9.68 -12.99
CA PRO A 172 -8.92 8.31 -12.82
C PRO A 172 -7.84 8.22 -11.73
N CYS A 173 -7.92 7.21 -10.89
CA CYS A 173 -6.88 6.87 -9.92
C CYS A 173 -5.74 6.08 -10.59
N CYS A 174 -5.25 6.61 -11.69
CA CYS A 174 -4.17 6.08 -12.51
C CYS A 174 -3.49 7.22 -13.27
N GLU A 175 -2.18 7.37 -13.09
CA GLU A 175 -1.35 8.28 -13.88
C GLU A 175 0.06 7.70 -13.95
N TRP A 176 0.83 8.10 -14.98
CA TRP A 176 2.23 7.71 -15.10
C TRP A 176 3.04 8.25 -13.93
N VAL A 177 3.75 7.35 -13.25
CA VAL A 177 4.52 7.68 -12.04
C VAL A 177 5.91 8.19 -12.39
N GLY A 178 6.62 7.49 -13.29
CA GLY A 178 7.99 7.84 -13.64
C GLY A 178 8.74 6.68 -14.33
N PRO A 179 10.05 6.84 -14.57
CA PRO A 179 10.86 5.84 -15.23
C PRO A 179 11.24 4.68 -14.32
N ALA A 180 11.87 3.65 -14.88
CA ALA A 180 12.47 2.52 -14.21
C ALA A 180 11.51 1.83 -13.21
N GLY A 181 11.96 1.55 -12.00
CA GLY A 181 11.18 0.87 -10.96
C GLY A 181 10.18 1.75 -10.19
N SER A 182 9.99 3.01 -10.60
CA SER A 182 9.20 4.00 -9.85
C SER A 182 7.76 3.55 -9.52
N GLY A 183 7.07 2.89 -10.46
CA GLY A 183 5.70 2.40 -10.23
C GLY A 183 5.61 1.40 -9.08
N HIS A 184 6.50 0.42 -9.04
CA HIS A 184 6.57 -0.56 -7.96
C HIS A 184 7.07 0.05 -6.65
N PHE A 185 7.98 1.03 -6.70
CA PHE A 185 8.41 1.75 -5.51
C PHE A 185 7.25 2.52 -4.84
N VAL A 186 6.48 3.26 -5.64
CA VAL A 186 5.30 3.97 -5.14
C VAL A 186 4.28 2.99 -4.54
N LYS A 187 4.07 1.84 -5.17
CA LYS A 187 3.20 0.79 -4.62
C LYS A 187 3.77 0.17 -3.33
N MET A 188 5.08 0.00 -3.24
CA MET A 188 5.73 -0.48 -2.02
C MET A 188 5.53 0.49 -0.86
N VAL A 189 5.72 1.79 -1.07
CA VAL A 189 5.48 2.83 -0.06
C VAL A 189 4.00 2.87 0.36
N HIS A 190 3.08 2.79 -0.62
CA HIS A 190 1.65 2.63 -0.34
C HIS A 190 1.40 1.48 0.65
N ASN A 191 2.01 0.31 0.42
CA ASN A 191 1.84 -0.84 1.30
C ASN A 191 2.48 -0.61 2.68
N GLY A 192 3.57 0.14 2.78
CA GLY A 192 4.15 0.56 4.05
C GLY A 192 3.18 1.40 4.88
N ILE A 193 2.58 2.42 4.27
CA ILE A 193 1.55 3.26 4.90
C ILE A 193 0.35 2.40 5.34
N GLU A 194 -0.09 1.46 4.51
CA GLU A 194 -1.16 0.51 4.84
C GLU A 194 -0.88 -0.25 6.13
N TYR A 195 0.36 -0.73 6.32
CA TYR A 195 0.77 -1.41 7.56
C TYR A 195 0.68 -0.48 8.78
N GLY A 196 1.14 0.75 8.65
CA GLY A 196 1.03 1.77 9.69
C GLY A 196 -0.42 2.04 10.07
N ASP A 197 -1.27 2.32 9.08
CA ASP A 197 -2.69 2.58 9.29
C ASP A 197 -3.41 1.41 9.96
N MET A 198 -3.18 0.18 9.51
CA MET A 198 -3.79 -1.01 10.10
C MET A 198 -3.37 -1.21 11.56
N GLN A 199 -2.09 -0.96 11.88
CA GLN A 199 -1.59 -1.08 13.25
C GLN A 199 -2.21 -0.03 14.16
N LEU A 200 -2.29 1.23 13.73
CA LEU A 200 -2.92 2.32 14.48
C LEU A 200 -4.41 2.05 14.76
N ILE A 201 -5.14 1.54 13.78
CA ILE A 201 -6.55 1.15 13.93
C ILE A 201 -6.70 -0.01 14.91
N ALA A 202 -5.82 -1.01 14.84
CA ALA A 202 -5.81 -2.14 15.77
C ALA A 202 -5.48 -1.70 17.22
N GLU A 203 -4.57 -0.75 17.39
CA GLU A 203 -4.26 -0.15 18.69
C GLU A 203 -5.45 0.67 19.22
N SER A 204 -6.14 1.43 18.36
CA SER A 204 -7.38 2.14 18.74
C SER A 204 -8.47 1.18 19.20
N TYR A 205 -8.65 0.07 18.48
CA TYR A 205 -9.53 -1.02 18.92
C TYR A 205 -9.13 -1.56 20.29
N SER A 206 -7.84 -1.81 20.51
CA SER A 206 -7.31 -2.30 21.78
C SER A 206 -7.59 -1.34 22.93
N VAL A 207 -7.43 -0.04 22.74
CA VAL A 207 -7.76 1.01 23.73
C VAL A 207 -9.25 0.97 24.07
N MET A 208 -10.12 0.96 23.06
CA MET A 208 -11.58 0.93 23.28
C MET A 208 -12.01 -0.34 24.01
N LYS A 209 -11.46 -1.50 23.63
CA LYS A 209 -11.78 -2.80 24.25
C LYS A 209 -11.23 -2.92 25.67
N ASN A 210 -9.92 -2.66 25.85
CA ASN A 210 -9.18 -3.03 27.07
C ASN A 210 -9.07 -1.89 28.10
N MET A 211 -9.16 -0.62 27.68
CA MET A 211 -9.08 0.52 28.60
C MET A 211 -10.46 1.15 28.84
N ALA A 212 -11.29 1.28 27.79
CA ALA A 212 -12.63 1.85 27.91
C ALA A 212 -13.73 0.81 28.15
N GLY A 213 -13.44 -0.50 28.00
CA GLY A 213 -14.39 -1.58 28.26
C GLY A 213 -15.56 -1.64 27.26
N TYR A 214 -15.37 -1.13 26.02
CA TYR A 214 -16.44 -1.11 25.02
C TYR A 214 -16.70 -2.50 24.43
N GLY A 215 -17.98 -2.84 24.26
CA GLY A 215 -18.41 -3.99 23.46
C GLY A 215 -18.27 -3.72 21.97
N ASN A 216 -18.29 -4.80 21.16
CA ASN A 216 -18.03 -4.72 19.72
C ASN A 216 -19.03 -3.80 18.98
N ASP A 217 -20.32 -3.81 19.34
CA ASP A 217 -21.32 -2.92 18.71
C ASP A 217 -20.97 -1.44 18.97
N LYS A 218 -20.60 -1.08 20.21
CA LYS A 218 -20.20 0.30 20.52
C LYS A 218 -18.91 0.71 19.79
N ILE A 219 -17.95 -0.20 19.67
CA ILE A 219 -16.72 0.06 18.88
C ILE A 219 -17.06 0.29 17.41
N ALA A 220 -17.98 -0.52 16.86
CA ALA A 220 -18.45 -0.33 15.49
C ALA A 220 -19.09 1.06 15.28
N ASP A 221 -19.97 1.49 16.18
CA ASP A 221 -20.62 2.80 16.10
C ASP A 221 -19.61 3.96 16.19
N VAL A 222 -18.54 3.81 16.99
CA VAL A 222 -17.45 4.78 17.05
C VAL A 222 -16.73 4.86 15.69
N PHE A 223 -16.33 3.74 15.10
CA PHE A 223 -15.67 3.73 13.79
C PHE A 223 -16.59 4.27 12.67
N GLU A 224 -17.86 3.94 12.69
CA GLU A 224 -18.83 4.49 11.71
C GLU A 224 -18.99 6.01 11.86
N THR A 225 -18.96 6.52 13.10
CA THR A 225 -19.00 7.96 13.35
C THR A 225 -17.73 8.63 12.83
N TRP A 226 -16.57 8.06 13.12
CA TRP A 226 -15.29 8.57 12.63
C TRP A 226 -15.17 8.56 11.11
N ASN A 227 -15.79 7.56 10.45
CA ASN A 227 -15.78 7.47 8.99
C ASN A 227 -16.60 8.56 8.28
N LYS A 228 -17.41 9.33 9.02
CA LYS A 228 -18.15 10.50 8.51
C LYS A 228 -17.37 11.83 8.64
N GLY A 229 -16.19 11.81 9.24
CA GLY A 229 -15.35 12.96 9.55
C GLY A 229 -13.94 12.88 8.96
N LYS A 230 -12.99 13.48 9.67
CA LYS A 230 -11.57 13.57 9.26
C LYS A 230 -10.90 12.20 9.06
N LEU A 231 -11.34 11.17 9.78
CA LEU A 231 -10.83 9.81 9.67
C LEU A 231 -11.46 8.99 8.53
N GLN A 232 -12.32 9.59 7.70
CA GLN A 232 -12.92 8.91 6.57
C GLN A 232 -11.86 8.17 5.74
N SER A 233 -11.97 6.84 5.70
CA SER A 233 -11.05 5.97 4.96
C SER A 233 -11.62 4.57 4.78
N TYR A 234 -11.10 3.84 3.79
CA TYR A 234 -11.51 2.47 3.54
C TYR A 234 -11.24 1.55 4.77
N LEU A 235 -10.08 1.68 5.41
CA LEU A 235 -9.75 0.85 6.56
C LEU A 235 -10.64 1.15 7.77
N ILE A 236 -11.04 2.39 8.00
CA ILE A 236 -12.03 2.74 9.04
C ILE A 236 -13.41 2.16 8.72
N GLU A 237 -13.85 2.27 7.45
CA GLU A 237 -15.10 1.71 6.96
C GLU A 237 -15.19 0.21 7.21
N ILE A 238 -14.21 -0.55 6.71
CA ILE A 238 -14.20 -2.01 6.87
C ILE A 238 -14.04 -2.44 8.34
N THR A 239 -13.35 -1.65 9.16
CA THR A 239 -13.24 -1.94 10.59
C THR A 239 -14.60 -1.88 11.27
N GLY A 240 -15.40 -0.85 11.00
CA GLY A 240 -16.79 -0.78 11.49
C GLY A 240 -17.61 -2.01 11.06
N ASN A 241 -17.49 -2.43 9.79
CA ASN A 241 -18.18 -3.61 9.26
C ASN A 241 -17.70 -4.91 9.94
N ILE A 242 -16.40 -5.08 10.14
CA ILE A 242 -15.81 -6.24 10.82
C ILE A 242 -16.33 -6.36 12.26
N MET A 243 -16.42 -5.23 12.96
CA MET A 243 -16.89 -5.22 14.35
C MET A 243 -18.36 -5.64 14.51
N LYS A 244 -19.18 -5.47 13.46
CA LYS A 244 -20.59 -5.87 13.44
C LYS A 244 -20.82 -7.30 12.95
N TYR A 245 -19.82 -7.92 12.33
CA TYR A 245 -20.01 -9.22 11.71
C TYR A 245 -20.16 -10.33 12.77
N LYS A 246 -21.30 -11.03 12.71
CA LYS A 246 -21.67 -12.12 13.62
C LYS A 246 -21.82 -13.42 12.86
N GLU A 247 -21.44 -14.50 13.52
CA GLU A 247 -21.71 -15.86 13.08
C GLU A 247 -23.19 -16.22 13.24
N SER A 248 -23.59 -17.35 12.70
CA SER A 248 -24.97 -17.86 12.82
C SER A 248 -25.43 -18.09 14.27
N ASP A 249 -24.50 -18.28 15.21
CA ASP A 249 -24.74 -18.45 16.64
C ASP A 249 -24.85 -17.10 17.40
N GLY A 250 -24.74 -15.97 16.68
CA GLY A 250 -24.80 -14.62 17.26
C GLY A 250 -23.48 -14.13 17.86
N SER A 251 -22.44 -14.94 17.91
CA SER A 251 -21.10 -14.53 18.39
C SER A 251 -20.36 -13.69 17.37
N TYR A 252 -19.52 -12.76 17.81
CA TYR A 252 -18.71 -11.94 16.91
C TYR A 252 -17.52 -12.72 16.38
N THR A 253 -17.34 -12.72 15.05
CA THR A 253 -16.23 -13.41 14.38
C THR A 253 -14.87 -12.87 14.85
N ILE A 254 -14.76 -11.55 15.08
CA ILE A 254 -13.52 -10.94 15.55
C ILE A 254 -13.00 -11.54 16.86
N ASP A 255 -13.88 -11.95 17.76
CA ASP A 255 -13.49 -12.55 19.03
C ASP A 255 -12.96 -13.99 18.89
N LYS A 256 -13.20 -14.64 17.73
CA LYS A 256 -12.72 -16.00 17.41
C LYS A 256 -11.43 -16.00 16.57
N ILE A 257 -11.06 -14.86 15.98
CA ILE A 257 -9.87 -14.76 15.13
C ILE A 257 -8.61 -14.79 16.00
N LEU A 258 -7.65 -15.66 15.60
CA LEU A 258 -6.37 -15.73 16.28
C LEU A 258 -5.56 -14.44 16.06
N ASP A 259 -4.96 -13.92 17.13
CA ASP A 259 -4.16 -12.70 17.15
C ASP A 259 -2.74 -12.90 16.53
N ARG A 260 -2.71 -13.34 15.27
CA ARG A 260 -1.54 -13.47 14.39
C ARG A 260 -1.81 -12.77 13.08
N ALA A 261 -1.02 -11.74 12.76
CA ALA A 261 -1.21 -10.96 11.54
C ALA A 261 -0.22 -11.35 10.44
N GLY A 262 -0.73 -11.95 9.36
CA GLY A 262 0.08 -12.36 8.20
C GLY A 262 0.69 -11.17 7.43
N GLN A 263 1.80 -11.42 6.73
CA GLN A 263 2.42 -10.45 5.82
C GLN A 263 3.01 -11.13 4.58
N LYS A 264 2.98 -10.40 3.45
CA LYS A 264 3.57 -10.86 2.17
C LYS A 264 4.94 -10.22 1.88
N GLY A 265 5.50 -9.46 2.82
CA GLY A 265 6.83 -8.85 2.74
C GLY A 265 6.91 -7.44 2.15
N THR A 266 5.82 -6.87 1.63
CA THR A 266 5.84 -5.52 1.01
C THR A 266 6.12 -4.41 2.03
N GLY A 267 5.56 -4.48 3.24
CA GLY A 267 5.88 -3.54 4.31
C GLY A 267 7.35 -3.65 4.76
N LYS A 268 7.91 -4.86 4.78
CA LYS A 268 9.33 -5.09 5.05
C LYS A 268 10.22 -4.40 4.01
N LEU A 269 9.88 -4.48 2.72
CA LEU A 269 10.62 -3.79 1.66
C LEU A 269 10.63 -2.28 1.84
N SER A 270 9.52 -1.67 2.30
CA SER A 270 9.47 -0.23 2.62
C SER A 270 10.50 0.14 3.68
N VAL A 271 10.61 -0.68 4.74
CA VAL A 271 11.57 -0.43 5.83
C VAL A 271 13.02 -0.60 5.35
N PHE A 272 13.32 -1.62 4.53
CA PHE A 272 14.65 -1.81 3.96
C PHE A 272 15.07 -0.62 3.10
N ASN A 273 14.22 -0.18 2.19
CA ASN A 273 14.51 0.96 1.32
C ASN A 273 14.69 2.26 2.13
N ALA A 274 13.90 2.45 3.18
CA ALA A 274 14.07 3.59 4.07
C ALA A 274 15.42 3.58 4.78
N MET A 275 15.89 2.41 5.24
CA MET A 275 17.21 2.27 5.85
C MET A 275 18.34 2.56 4.86
N GLU A 276 18.24 2.07 3.62
CA GLU A 276 19.22 2.34 2.57
C GLU A 276 19.27 3.82 2.20
N LEU A 277 18.14 4.49 2.16
CA LEU A 277 18.03 5.91 1.85
C LEU A 277 18.23 6.83 3.06
N GLY A 278 18.44 6.29 4.26
CA GLY A 278 18.64 7.05 5.48
C GLY A 278 17.39 7.79 5.99
N ILE A 279 16.19 7.32 5.63
CA ILE A 279 14.92 7.95 6.00
C ILE A 279 14.32 7.32 7.25
N PRO A 280 13.95 8.12 8.27
CA PRO A 280 13.35 7.62 9.50
C PRO A 280 11.89 7.18 9.28
N LEU A 281 11.66 5.88 9.05
CA LEU A 281 10.33 5.28 8.83
C LEU A 281 9.80 4.60 10.10
N ASN A 282 9.92 5.26 11.24
CA ASN A 282 9.75 4.70 12.57
C ASN A 282 8.40 4.01 12.79
N LEU A 283 7.29 4.67 12.43
CA LEU A 283 5.93 4.12 12.63
C LEU A 283 5.71 2.88 11.77
N ILE A 284 6.04 2.97 10.48
CA ILE A 284 5.85 1.86 9.53
C ILE A 284 6.75 0.66 9.92
N ALA A 285 8.00 0.93 10.34
CA ALA A 285 8.89 -0.11 10.85
C ALA A 285 8.30 -0.79 12.10
N THR A 286 7.77 -0.01 13.03
CA THR A 286 7.07 -0.54 14.22
C THR A 286 5.91 -1.45 13.82
N ALA A 287 5.06 -1.05 12.88
CA ALA A 287 3.97 -1.88 12.40
C ALA A 287 4.44 -3.23 11.79
N VAL A 288 5.57 -3.23 11.08
CA VAL A 288 6.19 -4.46 10.54
C VAL A 288 6.68 -5.37 11.66
N PHE A 289 7.33 -4.82 12.70
CA PHE A 289 7.82 -5.59 13.83
C PHE A 289 6.69 -6.12 14.70
N GLU A 290 5.60 -5.38 14.90
CA GLU A 290 4.43 -5.85 15.64
C GLU A 290 3.76 -7.05 14.95
N ARG A 291 3.68 -7.07 13.62
CA ARG A 291 3.24 -8.27 12.89
C ARG A 291 4.16 -9.46 13.15
N SER A 292 5.48 -9.24 13.18
CA SER A 292 6.44 -10.30 13.48
C SER A 292 6.30 -10.80 14.92
N LEU A 293 6.11 -9.89 15.89
CA LEU A 293 5.85 -10.25 17.27
C LEU A 293 4.55 -11.03 17.44
N SER A 294 3.51 -10.70 16.64
CA SER A 294 2.23 -11.39 16.70
C SER A 294 2.34 -12.89 16.40
N TYR A 295 3.31 -13.31 15.58
CA TYR A 295 3.56 -14.72 15.28
C TYR A 295 4.13 -15.53 16.45
N THR A 296 4.68 -14.88 17.46
CA THR A 296 5.27 -15.54 18.62
C THR A 296 4.23 -15.85 19.72
N LYS A 297 3.01 -16.29 19.34
CA LYS A 297 1.88 -16.46 20.28
C LYS A 297 2.20 -17.33 21.49
N GLU A 298 2.84 -18.47 21.29
CA GLU A 298 3.19 -19.40 22.38
C GLU A 298 4.19 -18.76 23.35
N LEU A 299 5.16 -18.00 22.83
CA LEU A 299 6.12 -17.26 23.66
C LEU A 299 5.41 -16.14 24.43
N ARG A 300 4.52 -15.38 23.78
CA ARG A 300 3.74 -14.30 24.43
C ARG A 300 2.87 -14.84 25.57
N VAL A 301 2.20 -15.98 25.39
CA VAL A 301 1.41 -16.63 26.44
C VAL A 301 2.30 -17.05 27.63
N LYS A 302 3.46 -17.66 27.36
CA LYS A 302 4.42 -18.02 28.42
C LYS A 302 4.98 -16.80 29.14
N ALA A 303 5.30 -15.74 28.41
CA ALA A 303 5.80 -14.49 28.97
C ALA A 303 4.73 -13.83 29.87
N ALA A 304 3.47 -13.76 29.40
CA ALA A 304 2.37 -13.19 30.16
C ALA A 304 2.13 -13.92 31.49
N SER A 305 2.33 -15.24 31.53
CA SER A 305 2.17 -16.03 32.77
C SER A 305 3.34 -15.87 33.75
N ARG A 306 4.55 -15.49 33.26
CA ARG A 306 5.75 -15.42 34.09
C ARG A 306 6.15 -13.97 34.44
N LEU A 307 5.85 -13.02 33.59
CA LEU A 307 6.18 -11.61 33.75
C LEU A 307 4.91 -10.84 34.13
N THR A 308 4.38 -11.12 35.30
CA THR A 308 3.19 -10.42 35.82
C THR A 308 3.48 -8.93 35.98
N ARG A 309 2.59 -8.10 35.44
CA ARG A 309 2.72 -6.64 35.48
C ARG A 309 1.72 -6.05 36.48
N SER A 310 2.20 -5.11 37.29
CA SER A 310 1.30 -4.20 38.01
C SER A 310 0.90 -3.05 37.10
N HIS A 311 -0.33 -2.60 37.19
CA HIS A 311 -0.84 -1.47 36.41
C HIS A 311 -1.15 -0.29 37.32
N GLY A 312 -0.78 0.90 36.88
CA GLY A 312 -1.17 2.15 37.53
C GLY A 312 -2.65 2.48 37.26
N LYS A 313 -3.19 3.37 38.08
CA LYS A 313 -4.51 3.95 37.81
C LYS A 313 -4.40 4.97 36.69
N PHE A 314 -5.32 4.92 35.73
CA PHE A 314 -5.44 5.88 34.63
C PHE A 314 -6.91 6.32 34.48
N ALA A 315 -7.11 7.52 33.94
CA ALA A 315 -8.43 7.93 33.50
C ALA A 315 -8.79 7.23 32.19
N VAL A 316 -10.04 6.75 32.09
CA VAL A 316 -10.52 6.09 30.87
C VAL A 316 -10.41 7.05 29.68
N PRO A 317 -9.79 6.66 28.56
CA PRO A 317 -9.72 7.51 27.39
C PRO A 317 -11.11 7.76 26.79
N GLU A 318 -11.39 9.01 26.45
CA GLU A 318 -12.63 9.38 25.75
C GLU A 318 -12.50 9.09 24.24
N PRO A 319 -13.60 8.81 23.53
CA PRO A 319 -13.58 8.55 22.10
C PRO A 319 -12.91 9.66 21.28
N GLN A 320 -13.06 10.92 21.67
CA GLN A 320 -12.44 12.06 21.01
C GLN A 320 -10.91 12.06 21.18
N GLU A 321 -10.43 11.68 22.37
CA GLU A 321 -8.98 11.56 22.63
C GLU A 321 -8.34 10.48 21.74
N ILE A 322 -9.02 9.35 21.56
CA ILE A 322 -8.56 8.27 20.68
C ILE A 322 -8.64 8.73 19.21
N HIS A 323 -9.72 9.41 18.81
CA HIS A 323 -9.90 9.99 17.48
C HIS A 323 -8.75 10.91 17.07
N ASP A 324 -8.45 11.90 17.91
CA ASP A 324 -7.43 12.92 17.61
C ASP A 324 -6.04 12.26 17.55
N SER A 325 -5.76 11.36 18.47
CA SER A 325 -4.51 10.59 18.49
C SER A 325 -4.34 9.75 17.22
N LEU A 326 -5.40 9.05 16.80
CA LEU A 326 -5.40 8.24 15.57
C LEU A 326 -5.17 9.13 14.36
N TYR A 327 -5.87 10.27 14.27
CA TYR A 327 -5.75 11.19 13.15
C TYR A 327 -4.32 11.73 13.03
N ALA A 328 -3.74 12.26 14.12
CA ALA A 328 -2.38 12.75 14.15
C ALA A 328 -1.36 11.67 13.74
N SER A 329 -1.50 10.46 14.30
CA SER A 329 -0.59 9.36 13.98
C SER A 329 -0.70 8.90 12.52
N LYS A 330 -1.91 8.91 11.93
CA LYS A 330 -2.08 8.65 10.50
C LYS A 330 -1.38 9.71 9.65
N LEU A 331 -1.48 10.99 10.00
CA LEU A 331 -0.76 12.06 9.28
C LEU A 331 0.75 11.83 9.31
N VAL A 332 1.31 11.38 10.44
CA VAL A 332 2.73 11.01 10.53
C VAL A 332 3.06 9.82 9.63
N SER A 333 2.20 8.78 9.57
CA SER A 333 2.41 7.62 8.71
C SER A 333 2.54 8.00 7.24
N TYR A 334 1.63 8.88 6.77
CA TYR A 334 1.69 9.38 5.40
C TYR A 334 2.88 10.31 5.18
N ALA A 335 3.19 11.20 6.14
CA ALA A 335 4.35 12.08 6.03
C ALA A 335 5.64 11.29 5.87
N GLN A 336 5.85 10.24 6.66
CA GLN A 336 7.01 9.34 6.52
C GLN A 336 7.05 8.66 5.14
N GLY A 337 5.89 8.23 4.63
CA GLY A 337 5.81 7.62 3.30
C GLY A 337 6.15 8.62 2.17
N PHE A 338 5.64 9.85 2.26
CA PHE A 338 5.93 10.89 1.26
C PHE A 338 7.37 11.39 1.32
N ASP A 339 7.99 11.46 2.50
CA ASP A 339 9.41 11.75 2.67
C ASP A 339 10.29 10.68 2.00
N LEU A 340 9.92 9.41 2.17
CA LEU A 340 10.59 8.30 1.48
C LEU A 340 10.43 8.39 -0.06
N LEU A 341 9.25 8.76 -0.57
CA LEU A 341 9.03 8.97 -2.01
C LEU A 341 9.87 10.12 -2.55
N GLU A 342 9.92 11.25 -1.85
CA GLU A 342 10.67 12.43 -2.26
C GLU A 342 12.17 12.16 -2.29
N THR A 343 12.69 11.49 -1.26
CA THR A 343 14.11 11.12 -1.20
C THR A 343 14.47 10.11 -2.28
N ALA A 344 13.66 9.07 -2.50
CA ALA A 344 13.88 8.14 -3.60
C ALA A 344 13.80 8.82 -4.97
N SER A 345 12.88 9.76 -5.15
CA SER A 345 12.77 10.55 -6.38
C SER A 345 14.04 11.31 -6.71
N ARG A 346 14.66 11.90 -5.70
CA ARG A 346 15.93 12.63 -5.82
C ARG A 346 17.10 11.68 -6.05
N GLU A 347 17.21 10.63 -5.26
CA GLU A 347 18.33 9.67 -5.32
C GLU A 347 18.37 8.91 -6.66
N TYR A 348 17.22 8.47 -7.14
CA TYR A 348 17.12 7.71 -8.38
C TYR A 348 16.82 8.57 -9.62
N GLY A 349 16.68 9.88 -9.48
CA GLY A 349 16.40 10.79 -10.60
C GLY A 349 15.03 10.59 -11.26
N TRP A 350 14.02 10.13 -10.52
CA TRP A 350 12.71 9.79 -11.09
C TRP A 350 11.78 10.97 -11.34
N ASN A 351 12.03 12.11 -10.68
CA ASN A 351 11.20 13.33 -10.79
C ASN A 351 9.71 13.06 -10.49
N LEU A 352 9.43 12.34 -9.39
CA LEU A 352 8.07 11.97 -9.00
C LEU A 352 7.21 13.20 -8.74
N ASP A 353 5.99 13.20 -9.29
CA ASP A 353 4.96 14.17 -8.91
C ASP A 353 4.16 13.66 -7.70
N LEU A 354 4.55 14.11 -6.50
CA LEU A 354 3.94 13.70 -5.24
C LEU A 354 2.46 14.10 -5.16
N ALA A 355 2.06 15.21 -5.78
CA ALA A 355 0.65 15.61 -5.85
C ALA A 355 -0.16 14.62 -6.71
N SER A 356 0.38 14.20 -7.83
CA SER A 356 -0.23 13.16 -8.69
C SER A 356 -0.34 11.82 -7.97
N ILE A 357 0.71 11.41 -7.24
CA ILE A 357 0.69 10.17 -6.45
C ILE A 357 -0.42 10.21 -5.40
N ALA A 358 -0.56 11.31 -4.66
CA ALA A 358 -1.65 11.47 -3.70
C ALA A 358 -3.04 11.35 -4.38
N LYS A 359 -3.19 11.89 -5.59
CA LYS A 359 -4.43 11.80 -6.38
C LYS A 359 -4.74 10.36 -6.83
N ILE A 360 -3.73 9.57 -7.17
CA ILE A 360 -3.89 8.14 -7.52
C ILE A 360 -4.48 7.36 -6.34
N TRP A 361 -4.12 7.70 -5.10
CA TRP A 361 -4.55 6.97 -3.90
C TRP A 361 -5.93 7.37 -3.36
N ARG A 362 -6.61 8.36 -3.96
CA ARG A 362 -7.91 8.87 -3.48
C ARG A 362 -9.06 7.86 -3.55
N ASN A 363 -8.99 6.89 -4.46
CA ASN A 363 -9.96 5.81 -4.58
C ASN A 363 -9.32 4.53 -5.15
N GLY A 364 -10.03 3.40 -5.08
CA GLY A 364 -9.57 2.12 -5.64
C GLY A 364 -8.33 1.53 -4.95
N CYS A 365 -7.96 2.01 -3.76
CA CYS A 365 -6.84 1.47 -3.00
C CYS A 365 -7.17 1.29 -1.51
N ILE A 366 -6.35 0.52 -0.82
CA ILE A 366 -6.56 0.18 0.60
C ILE A 366 -6.36 1.40 1.51
N ILE A 367 -5.47 2.32 1.14
CA ILE A 367 -5.15 3.52 1.96
C ILE A 367 -5.98 4.77 1.57
N ARG A 368 -7.03 4.61 0.75
CA ARG A 368 -7.89 5.75 0.41
C ARG A 368 -8.40 6.44 1.67
N SER A 369 -8.23 7.77 1.72
CA SER A 369 -8.54 8.60 2.89
C SER A 369 -8.94 10.01 2.46
N GLY A 370 -9.80 10.65 3.24
CA GLY A 370 -10.31 11.99 2.93
C GLY A 370 -9.22 13.06 2.84
N PHE A 371 -8.16 12.95 3.64
CA PHE A 371 -7.06 13.93 3.66
C PHE A 371 -6.05 13.79 2.51
N LEU A 372 -6.14 12.78 1.64
CA LEU A 372 -5.28 12.68 0.45
C LEU A 372 -5.44 13.87 -0.50
N ASN A 373 -6.62 14.49 -0.55
CA ASN A 373 -6.80 15.76 -1.27
C ASN A 373 -5.91 16.86 -0.67
N LYS A 374 -5.79 16.92 0.66
CA LYS A 374 -4.94 17.89 1.34
C LYS A 374 -3.45 17.66 1.09
N ILE A 375 -3.03 16.40 0.98
CA ILE A 375 -1.67 16.07 0.55
C ILE A 375 -1.43 16.53 -0.89
N ALA A 376 -2.37 16.25 -1.81
CA ALA A 376 -2.27 16.72 -3.19
C ALA A 376 -2.23 18.26 -3.29
N GLU A 377 -3.04 18.97 -2.49
CA GLU A 377 -3.01 20.43 -2.40
C GLU A 377 -1.64 20.95 -1.92
N ALA A 378 -1.08 20.36 -0.85
CA ALA A 378 0.21 20.76 -0.28
C ALA A 378 1.35 20.65 -1.31
N TYR A 379 1.44 19.51 -2.01
CA TYR A 379 2.49 19.30 -3.03
C TYR A 379 2.20 19.97 -4.39
N SER A 380 1.00 20.55 -4.59
CA SER A 380 0.67 21.37 -5.77
C SER A 380 1.01 22.85 -5.60
N LYS A 381 1.40 23.30 -4.41
CA LYS A 381 1.79 24.68 -4.15
C LYS A 381 3.05 25.06 -4.94
N THR A 382 3.19 26.33 -5.31
CA THR A 382 4.41 26.87 -5.94
C THR A 382 5.62 26.66 -5.03
N GLN A 383 5.45 26.87 -3.73
CA GLN A 383 6.44 26.54 -2.71
C GLN A 383 5.96 25.28 -1.98
N LYS A 384 6.52 24.15 -2.37
CA LYS A 384 6.21 22.85 -1.73
C LYS A 384 6.80 22.83 -0.32
N PRO A 385 6.15 22.15 0.64
CA PRO A 385 6.73 21.98 1.97
C PRO A 385 7.95 21.06 1.90
N GLU A 386 9.01 21.38 2.62
CA GLU A 386 10.19 20.51 2.78
C GLU A 386 9.85 19.19 3.50
N HIS A 387 8.82 19.19 4.30
CA HIS A 387 8.26 18.04 4.96
C HIS A 387 6.74 18.22 5.11
N LEU A 388 5.93 17.20 4.85
CA LEU A 388 4.47 17.31 4.82
C LEU A 388 3.88 17.92 6.10
N LEU A 389 4.42 17.59 7.29
CA LEU A 389 3.95 18.12 8.57
C LEU A 389 4.25 19.61 8.77
N MET A 390 5.07 20.24 7.91
CA MET A 390 5.34 21.67 7.92
C MET A 390 4.35 22.48 7.07
N ASP A 391 3.55 21.82 6.24
CA ASP A 391 2.43 22.48 5.56
C ASP A 391 1.41 23.00 6.57
N ASP A 392 0.82 24.17 6.34
CA ASP A 392 -0.06 24.86 7.30
C ASP A 392 -1.21 24.00 7.79
N TYR A 393 -1.87 23.28 6.88
CA TYR A 393 -2.98 22.39 7.23
C TYR A 393 -2.53 21.28 8.17
N PHE A 394 -1.47 20.55 7.80
CA PHE A 394 -0.99 19.40 8.58
C PHE A 394 -0.39 19.83 9.91
N ARG A 395 0.32 20.97 9.93
CA ARG A 395 0.86 21.56 11.16
C ARG A 395 -0.26 21.88 12.15
N GLU A 396 -1.33 22.55 11.70
CA GLU A 396 -2.46 22.90 12.55
C GLU A 396 -3.16 21.64 13.10
N GLU A 397 -3.43 20.67 12.26
CA GLU A 397 -4.09 19.43 12.67
C GLU A 397 -3.28 18.65 13.71
N ILE A 398 -1.96 18.53 13.52
CA ILE A 398 -1.07 17.87 14.48
C ILE A 398 -1.05 18.62 15.82
N LEU A 399 -0.86 19.93 15.79
CA LEU A 399 -0.77 20.72 17.02
C LEU A 399 -2.08 20.71 17.81
N ASN A 400 -3.23 20.76 17.15
CA ASN A 400 -4.54 20.65 17.79
C ASN A 400 -4.75 19.26 18.41
N SER A 401 -4.21 18.22 17.83
CA SER A 401 -4.34 16.84 18.31
C SER A 401 -3.31 16.47 19.40
N LEU A 402 -2.23 17.21 19.53
CA LEU A 402 -1.08 16.87 20.37
C LEU A 402 -1.42 16.66 21.86
N PRO A 403 -2.28 17.47 22.51
CA PRO A 403 -2.67 17.22 23.90
C PRO A 403 -3.38 15.87 24.09
N SER A 404 -4.34 15.54 23.23
CA SER A 404 -5.04 14.25 23.23
C SER A 404 -4.09 13.09 22.99
N TRP A 405 -3.20 13.23 22.01
CA TRP A 405 -2.25 12.20 21.60
C TRP A 405 -1.24 11.86 22.70
N SER A 406 -0.60 12.88 23.30
CA SER A 406 0.35 12.67 24.39
C SER A 406 -0.32 12.08 25.63
N SER A 407 -1.54 12.52 25.94
CA SER A 407 -2.35 11.99 27.05
C SER A 407 -2.69 10.51 26.84
N LEU A 408 -3.15 10.11 25.64
CA LEU A 408 -3.50 8.72 25.33
C LEU A 408 -2.30 7.80 25.50
N VAL A 409 -1.14 8.17 24.95
CA VAL A 409 0.10 7.37 25.06
C VAL A 409 0.52 7.22 26.51
N ALA A 410 0.46 8.30 27.30
CA ALA A 410 0.79 8.26 28.73
C ALA A 410 -0.17 7.36 29.51
N LYS A 411 -1.48 7.49 29.31
CA LYS A 411 -2.50 6.64 29.95
C LYS A 411 -2.30 5.15 29.63
N ALA A 412 -2.03 4.83 28.36
CA ALA A 412 -1.80 3.46 27.93
C ALA A 412 -0.53 2.87 28.55
N ALA A 413 0.56 3.64 28.64
CA ALA A 413 1.78 3.20 29.31
C ALA A 413 1.54 2.91 30.80
N VAL A 414 0.84 3.78 31.52
CA VAL A 414 0.45 3.59 32.93
C VAL A 414 -0.49 2.37 33.08
N GLY A 415 -1.44 2.20 32.15
CA GLY A 415 -2.37 1.08 32.15
C GLY A 415 -1.79 -0.25 31.63
N GLY A 416 -0.54 -0.25 31.16
CA GLY A 416 0.12 -1.44 30.61
C GLY A 416 -0.47 -1.95 29.30
N VAL A 417 -1.18 -1.08 28.55
CA VAL A 417 -1.73 -1.40 27.24
C VAL A 417 -0.70 -0.98 26.17
N PRO A 418 -0.24 -1.90 25.31
CA PRO A 418 0.77 -1.57 24.30
C PRO A 418 0.17 -0.70 23.19
N LEU A 419 0.81 0.44 22.92
CA LEU A 419 0.52 1.35 21.80
C LEU A 419 1.82 1.67 21.05
N PRO A 420 2.50 0.67 20.45
CA PRO A 420 3.80 0.88 19.84
C PRO A 420 3.76 1.84 18.65
N ALA A 421 2.75 1.78 17.77
CA ALA A 421 2.65 2.67 16.61
C ALA A 421 2.29 4.10 17.02
N PHE A 422 1.35 4.31 17.94
CA PHE A 422 1.05 5.64 18.48
C PHE A 422 2.27 6.27 19.16
N SER A 423 2.97 5.49 19.97
CA SER A 423 4.18 5.94 20.69
C SER A 423 5.31 6.26 19.72
N SER A 424 5.51 5.44 18.69
CA SER A 424 6.52 5.65 17.66
C SER A 424 6.25 6.93 16.86
N ALA A 425 5.00 7.15 16.46
CA ALA A 425 4.60 8.36 15.76
C ALA A 425 4.79 9.63 16.61
N LEU A 426 4.38 9.60 17.88
CA LEU A 426 4.54 10.74 18.80
C LEU A 426 6.03 11.06 19.03
N ASN A 427 6.85 10.05 19.27
CA ASN A 427 8.30 10.24 19.45
C ASN A 427 8.98 10.74 18.17
N TYR A 428 8.55 10.25 16.99
CA TYR A 428 9.03 10.81 15.72
C TYR A 428 8.73 12.30 15.62
N PHE A 429 7.48 12.72 15.92
CA PHE A 429 7.09 14.12 15.90
C PHE A 429 7.91 14.95 16.90
N TYR A 430 8.10 14.48 18.13
CA TYR A 430 8.92 15.18 19.12
C TYR A 430 10.39 15.29 18.68
N SER A 431 10.96 14.24 18.12
CA SER A 431 12.32 14.28 17.60
C SER A 431 12.46 15.25 16.43
N LEU A 432 11.52 15.24 15.50
CA LEU A 432 11.49 16.16 14.34
C LEU A 432 11.40 17.64 14.77
N THR A 433 10.72 17.91 15.87
CA THR A 433 10.50 19.28 16.38
C THR A 433 11.46 19.69 17.50
N THR A 434 12.46 18.86 17.81
CA THR A 434 13.49 19.15 18.82
C THR A 434 14.75 19.67 18.13
N GLU A 435 15.08 20.96 18.34
CA GLU A 435 16.22 21.61 17.70
C GLU A 435 17.56 20.91 18.04
N ARG A 436 17.74 20.48 19.28
CA ARG A 436 18.97 19.81 19.73
C ARG A 436 18.70 18.44 20.32
N LEU A 437 18.92 17.41 19.53
CA LEU A 437 18.81 16.03 19.95
C LEU A 437 20.04 15.56 20.77
N PRO A 438 19.90 14.50 21.59
CA PRO A 438 21.02 13.89 22.33
C PRO A 438 22.00 13.15 21.42
N ALA A 439 21.89 13.28 20.11
CA ALA A 439 22.79 12.70 19.11
C ALA A 439 24.23 13.23 19.24
N ASN A 440 24.44 14.40 19.86
CA ASN A 440 25.76 14.90 20.23
C ASN A 440 26.52 13.94 21.14
N LEU A 441 25.84 13.28 22.09
CA LEU A 441 26.47 12.27 22.94
C LEU A 441 26.82 11.00 22.14
N LEU A 442 25.96 10.57 21.22
CA LEU A 442 26.26 9.45 20.33
C LEU A 442 27.53 9.72 19.51
N GLN A 443 27.65 10.92 18.96
CA GLN A 443 28.83 11.29 18.18
C GLN A 443 30.08 11.37 19.05
N ALA A 444 30.00 11.93 20.26
CA ALA A 444 31.10 11.97 21.20
C ALA A 444 31.56 10.57 21.64
N GLN A 445 30.63 9.64 21.85
CA GLN A 445 30.95 8.23 22.13
C GLN A 445 31.69 7.58 20.97
N ARG A 446 31.23 7.79 19.71
CA ARG A 446 31.88 7.29 18.51
C ARG A 446 33.31 7.82 18.39
N ASP A 447 33.52 9.09 18.66
CA ASP A 447 34.84 9.67 18.65
C ASP A 447 35.74 9.07 19.76
N TYR A 448 35.20 8.95 20.98
CA TYR A 448 35.96 8.43 22.13
C TYR A 448 36.45 7.00 21.92
N PHE A 449 35.64 6.10 21.39
CA PHE A 449 36.03 4.71 21.19
C PHE A 449 36.68 4.40 19.84
N GLY A 450 36.53 5.26 18.82
CA GLY A 450 36.95 4.97 17.46
C GLY A 450 37.61 6.13 16.69
N ALA A 451 37.83 7.28 17.30
CA ALA A 451 38.37 8.49 16.68
C ALA A 451 37.63 8.87 15.38
N HIS A 452 36.28 8.79 15.40
CA HIS A 452 35.44 9.09 14.24
C HIS A 452 35.24 10.59 13.98
N THR A 453 35.79 11.45 14.81
CA THR A 453 35.67 12.90 14.75
C THR A 453 34.21 13.43 14.82
N PHE A 454 34.03 14.73 15.02
CA PHE A 454 32.72 15.42 15.06
C PHE A 454 32.84 16.87 14.50
#